data_4d66cb6921477884a34195a203d5d5ce
#
_entry.id   4d66cb6921477884a34195a203d5d5ce
#
_cell.length_a   1.000
_cell.length_b   1.000
_cell.length_c   1.000
_cell.angle_alpha   90.00
_cell.angle_beta   90.00
_cell.angle_gamma   90.00
#
_symmetry.space_group_name_H-M   'P 1'
#
loop_
_entity.id
_entity.type
_entity.pdbx_description
1 polymer ?
#
loop_
_entity_poly.entity_id
_entity_poly.type
_entity_poly.pdbx_seq_one_letter_code
_entity_poly.pdbx_strand_id
1 'polypeptide(L)'
;SEMCIRDRYQDAELRTCPSCGERTLRSEETCRCCGAALPPETEADEQLNDRKAAQDEQHGGFDYERFYRQYEQQTMDPLHRNLQAAFGKDELIDGIPSSDWMTYIGTAAPAYLNDYSQMQLQHTKISLSFSALLFGPFYFFYRKAWKPAFAFLAAELLLFVPTLLQMMQITGSSLSLGLSDSTYVVLGRVVSLASFALMLVRGMFAKWFYRKSAAEHIRRIRAEFPDDAQRSVVLSAQGGVSWGAVLGSLLLLMVFGACCSMLLGPNLDVLLNALS
;
A
#
# COMPACT_ATOMS: atom_id res chain seq x y z
N SER A 1 3.32 -17.29 -7.71
CA SER A 1 2.79 -18.28 -6.74
C SER A 1 1.42 -18.85 -7.12
N GLU A 2 1.09 -18.95 -8.40
CA GLU A 2 -0.14 -19.62 -8.86
C GLU A 2 -0.05 -21.14 -8.85
N MET A 3 1.13 -21.69 -8.55
CA MET A 3 1.37 -23.14 -8.55
C MET A 3 0.83 -23.88 -7.32
N CYS A 4 0.61 -23.21 -6.18
CA CYS A 4 0.21 -23.91 -4.94
C CYS A 4 -1.30 -24.15 -4.77
N ILE A 5 -2.16 -23.54 -5.58
CA ILE A 5 -3.60 -23.72 -5.48
C ILE A 5 -4.09 -24.83 -6.43
N ARG A 6 -3.38 -25.06 -7.52
CA ARG A 6 -3.75 -26.09 -8.51
C ARG A 6 -3.49 -27.52 -8.04
N ASP A 7 -2.51 -27.71 -7.13
CA ASP A 7 -2.11 -29.05 -6.66
C ASP A 7 -3.09 -29.65 -5.63
N ARG A 8 -3.89 -28.84 -4.96
CA ARG A 8 -4.74 -29.34 -3.85
C ARG A 8 -6.05 -29.98 -4.29
N TYR A 9 -6.54 -29.71 -5.50
CA TYR A 9 -7.74 -30.35 -6.05
C TYR A 9 -7.45 -31.61 -6.89
N GLN A 10 -6.17 -31.87 -7.24
CA GLN A 10 -5.79 -33.03 -8.05
C GLN A 10 -5.34 -34.26 -7.21
N ASP A 11 -5.00 -34.07 -5.93
CA ASP A 11 -4.55 -35.18 -5.08
C ASP A 11 -5.64 -36.18 -4.69
N ALA A 12 -6.91 -35.81 -4.78
CA ALA A 12 -8.04 -36.67 -4.45
C ALA A 12 -8.30 -37.76 -5.52
N GLU A 13 -7.82 -37.55 -6.74
CA GLU A 13 -8.04 -38.48 -7.87
C GLU A 13 -6.77 -39.31 -8.23
N LEU A 14 -5.69 -39.18 -7.46
CA LEU A 14 -4.44 -39.86 -7.72
C LEU A 14 -4.27 -41.09 -6.80
N ARG A 15 -3.71 -42.18 -7.38
CA ARG A 15 -3.23 -43.36 -6.65
C ARG A 15 -1.78 -43.66 -6.97
N THR A 16 -1.08 -44.33 -6.07
CA THR A 16 0.32 -44.68 -6.27
C THR A 16 0.42 -46.08 -6.87
N CYS A 17 1.17 -46.24 -7.96
CA CYS A 17 1.42 -47.55 -8.58
C CYS A 17 2.27 -48.42 -7.64
N PRO A 18 1.82 -49.66 -7.31
CA PRO A 18 2.55 -50.52 -6.42
C PRO A 18 3.85 -51.05 -7.03
N SER A 19 4.01 -51.03 -8.36
CA SER A 19 5.17 -51.56 -9.07
C SER A 19 6.31 -50.55 -9.26
N CYS A 20 6.00 -49.26 -9.46
CA CYS A 20 7.04 -48.24 -9.69
C CYS A 20 6.95 -47.00 -8.79
N GLY A 21 5.93 -46.88 -7.92
CA GLY A 21 5.75 -45.76 -7.03
C GLY A 21 5.24 -44.47 -7.69
N GLU A 22 4.99 -44.47 -9.00
CA GLU A 22 4.50 -43.27 -9.73
C GLU A 22 3.03 -42.99 -9.43
N ARG A 23 2.70 -41.71 -9.39
CA ARG A 23 1.30 -41.24 -9.16
C ARG A 23 0.52 -41.31 -10.47
N THR A 24 -0.58 -42.07 -10.48
CA THR A 24 -1.48 -42.27 -11.60
C THR A 24 -2.91 -41.87 -11.24
N LEU A 25 -3.71 -41.53 -12.23
CA LEU A 25 -5.14 -41.24 -11.99
C LEU A 25 -5.86 -42.52 -11.53
N ARG A 26 -6.78 -42.37 -10.59
CA ARG A 26 -7.60 -43.48 -10.06
C ARG A 26 -8.43 -44.17 -11.15
N SER A 27 -8.85 -43.43 -12.19
CA SER A 27 -9.60 -43.94 -13.33
C SER A 27 -8.80 -44.78 -14.32
N GLU A 28 -7.46 -44.85 -14.18
CA GLU A 28 -6.61 -45.60 -15.10
C GLU A 28 -6.46 -47.04 -14.68
N GLU A 29 -6.63 -47.96 -15.61
CA GLU A 29 -6.49 -49.39 -15.38
C GLU A 29 -5.01 -49.86 -15.49
N THR A 30 -4.16 -49.05 -16.10
CA THR A 30 -2.73 -49.34 -16.28
C THR A 30 -1.87 -48.13 -15.92
N CYS A 31 -0.72 -48.37 -15.30
CA CYS A 31 0.24 -47.30 -14.97
C CYS A 31 0.90 -46.75 -16.24
N ARG A 32 0.85 -45.43 -16.44
CA ARG A 32 1.47 -44.75 -17.58
C ARG A 32 2.98 -44.82 -17.60
N CYS A 33 3.62 -45.03 -16.45
CA CYS A 33 5.07 -45.06 -16.35
C CYS A 33 5.65 -46.44 -16.64
N CYS A 34 5.09 -47.51 -16.01
CA CYS A 34 5.66 -48.88 -16.12
C CYS A 34 4.74 -49.85 -16.87
N GLY A 35 3.53 -49.46 -17.30
CA GLY A 35 2.59 -50.33 -18.01
C GLY A 35 1.94 -51.42 -17.15
N ALA A 36 2.23 -51.48 -15.85
CA ALA A 36 1.67 -52.50 -14.97
C ALA A 36 0.16 -52.28 -14.80
N ALA A 37 -0.64 -53.37 -14.84
CA ALA A 37 -2.04 -53.36 -14.52
C ALA A 37 -2.22 -52.91 -13.06
N LEU A 38 -3.08 -51.92 -12.84
CA LEU A 38 -3.40 -51.41 -11.53
C LEU A 38 -4.58 -52.24 -10.96
N PRO A 39 -4.50 -52.78 -9.75
CA PRO A 39 -5.59 -53.57 -9.20
C PRO A 39 -6.84 -52.72 -9.07
N PRO A 40 -8.04 -53.28 -9.29
CA PRO A 40 -9.29 -52.60 -9.03
C PRO A 40 -9.36 -52.19 -7.56
N GLU A 41 -9.97 -51.04 -7.27
CA GLU A 41 -10.20 -50.61 -5.87
C GLU A 41 -10.99 -51.72 -5.15
N THR A 42 -10.48 -52.22 -4.07
CA THR A 42 -11.19 -53.19 -3.24
C THR A 42 -12.03 -52.41 -2.22
N GLU A 43 -13.16 -53.03 -1.79
CA GLU A 43 -14.01 -52.44 -0.72
C GLU A 43 -13.22 -52.10 0.55
N ALA A 44 -12.05 -52.76 0.76
CA ALA A 44 -11.15 -52.45 1.84
C ALA A 44 -10.44 -51.10 1.69
N ASP A 45 -10.12 -50.68 0.45
CA ASP A 45 -9.49 -49.38 0.17
C ASP A 45 -10.49 -48.23 0.31
N GLU A 46 -11.72 -48.46 -0.06
CA GLU A 46 -12.85 -47.53 0.15
C GLU A 46 -13.11 -47.34 1.65
N GLN A 47 -13.17 -48.41 2.44
CA GLN A 47 -13.31 -48.33 3.89
C GLN A 47 -12.11 -47.72 4.60
N LEU A 48 -10.88 -47.85 4.07
CA LEU A 48 -9.69 -47.20 4.60
C LEU A 48 -9.68 -45.71 4.32
N ASN A 49 -10.17 -45.28 3.15
CA ASN A 49 -10.32 -43.89 2.79
C ASN A 49 -11.42 -43.21 3.60
N ASP A 50 -12.57 -43.90 3.79
CA ASP A 50 -13.65 -43.40 4.65
C ASP A 50 -13.18 -43.28 6.12
N ARG A 51 -12.40 -44.21 6.61
CA ARG A 51 -11.78 -44.12 7.95
C ARG A 51 -10.75 -42.99 8.06
N LYS A 52 -9.95 -42.74 7.02
CA LYS A 52 -9.01 -41.62 6.99
C LYS A 52 -9.77 -40.28 6.90
N ALA A 53 -10.80 -40.18 6.07
CA ALA A 53 -11.66 -39.00 6.00
C ALA A 53 -12.35 -38.73 7.35
N ALA A 54 -12.88 -39.77 8.02
CA ALA A 54 -13.48 -39.65 9.33
C ALA A 54 -12.43 -39.33 10.46
N GLN A 55 -11.19 -39.78 10.31
CA GLN A 55 -10.12 -39.43 11.22
C GLN A 55 -9.59 -38.00 10.99
N ASP A 56 -9.55 -37.54 9.76
CA ASP A 56 -9.21 -36.15 9.42
C ASP A 56 -10.32 -35.18 9.89
N GLU A 57 -11.60 -35.59 9.86
CA GLU A 57 -12.68 -34.86 10.50
C GLU A 57 -12.59 -34.87 12.04
N GLN A 58 -12.13 -35.97 12.66
CA GLN A 58 -11.95 -36.06 14.12
C GLN A 58 -10.66 -35.42 14.61
N HIS A 59 -9.63 -35.32 13.80
CA HIS A 59 -8.36 -34.60 14.11
C HIS A 59 -8.40 -33.14 13.64
N GLY A 60 -9.63 -32.61 13.44
CA GLY A 60 -9.83 -31.20 13.18
C GLY A 60 -8.86 -30.70 12.13
N GLY A 61 -9.11 -31.02 10.87
CA GLY A 61 -8.48 -30.26 9.79
C GLY A 61 -8.59 -28.82 10.20
N PHE A 62 -7.46 -28.13 10.31
CA PHE A 62 -7.42 -26.74 10.78
C PHE A 62 -8.39 -25.94 9.89
N ASP A 63 -9.57 -25.67 10.44
CA ASP A 63 -10.62 -24.94 9.74
C ASP A 63 -10.14 -23.50 9.54
N TYR A 64 -9.46 -23.31 8.40
CA TYR A 64 -8.93 -22.01 8.01
C TYR A 64 -10.02 -20.94 8.01
N GLU A 65 -11.24 -21.26 7.61
CA GLU A 65 -12.35 -20.30 7.64
C GLU A 65 -12.76 -19.92 9.07
N ARG A 66 -12.77 -20.90 9.96
CA ARG A 66 -13.07 -20.67 11.38
C ARG A 66 -11.93 -19.94 12.07
N PHE A 67 -10.69 -20.32 11.77
CA PHE A 67 -9.50 -19.62 12.25
C PHE A 67 -9.43 -18.19 11.72
N TYR A 68 -9.64 -17.97 10.42
CA TYR A 68 -9.69 -16.63 9.85
C TYR A 68 -10.84 -15.81 10.41
N ARG A 69 -12.04 -16.34 10.57
CA ARG A 69 -13.14 -15.66 11.25
C ARG A 69 -12.84 -15.35 12.71
N GLN A 70 -12.20 -16.24 13.42
CA GLN A 70 -11.81 -16.04 14.82
C GLN A 70 -10.63 -15.06 14.94
N TYR A 71 -9.67 -15.14 14.03
CA TYR A 71 -8.55 -14.20 13.93
C TYR A 71 -9.03 -12.80 13.53
N GLU A 72 -9.92 -12.69 12.57
CA GLU A 72 -10.60 -11.43 12.21
C GLU A 72 -11.39 -10.85 13.39
N GLN A 73 -12.10 -11.68 14.14
CA GLN A 73 -12.84 -11.26 15.32
C GLN A 73 -11.94 -10.86 16.51
N GLN A 74 -10.79 -11.47 16.66
CA GLN A 74 -9.83 -11.18 17.74
C GLN A 74 -8.89 -10.03 17.40
N THR A 75 -8.50 -9.88 16.13
CA THR A 75 -7.61 -8.81 15.66
C THR A 75 -8.36 -7.56 15.22
N MET A 76 -9.66 -7.65 14.97
CA MET A 76 -10.48 -6.46 14.79
C MET A 76 -10.60 -5.75 16.12
N ASP A 77 -9.88 -4.64 16.21
CA ASP A 77 -10.01 -3.64 17.25
C ASP A 77 -11.51 -3.40 17.55
N PRO A 78 -11.95 -3.32 18.83
CA PRO A 78 -13.34 -2.98 19.17
C PRO A 78 -13.85 -1.75 18.43
N LEU A 79 -12.95 -0.82 18.10
CA LEU A 79 -13.22 0.35 17.28
C LEU A 79 -13.66 -0.03 15.85
N HIS A 80 -13.04 -1.03 15.22
CA HIS A 80 -13.42 -1.53 13.90
C HIS A 80 -14.83 -2.16 13.89
N ARG A 81 -15.15 -2.94 14.94
CA ARG A 81 -16.49 -3.54 15.10
C ARG A 81 -17.59 -2.50 15.30
N ASN A 82 -17.32 -1.49 16.13
CA ASN A 82 -18.26 -0.42 16.39
C ASN A 82 -18.47 0.47 15.15
N LEU A 83 -17.47 0.60 14.29
CA LEU A 83 -17.55 1.38 13.06
C LEU A 83 -18.22 0.60 11.93
N GLN A 84 -18.00 -0.72 11.81
CA GLN A 84 -18.79 -1.56 10.92
C GLN A 84 -20.28 -1.60 11.33
N ALA A 85 -20.57 -1.46 12.63
CA ALA A 85 -21.94 -1.35 13.12
C ALA A 85 -22.52 0.06 12.93
N ALA A 86 -21.69 1.11 13.03
CA ALA A 86 -22.09 2.51 12.88
C ALA A 86 -22.18 2.96 11.41
N PHE A 87 -21.23 2.51 10.58
CA PHE A 87 -21.28 2.67 9.11
C PHE A 87 -21.84 1.34 8.57
N GLY A 88 -23.13 1.22 8.33
CA GLY A 88 -23.71 0.01 7.73
C GLY A 88 -22.89 -0.43 6.51
N LYS A 89 -22.85 -1.73 6.21
CA LYS A 89 -22.10 -2.30 5.08
C LYS A 89 -22.41 -1.64 3.73
N ASP A 90 -23.46 -0.86 3.65
CA ASP A 90 -24.02 -0.24 2.45
C ASP A 90 -23.88 1.29 2.40
N GLU A 91 -23.20 1.93 3.37
CA GLU A 91 -22.99 3.38 3.29
C GLU A 91 -22.05 3.71 2.12
N LEU A 92 -22.54 4.58 1.23
CA LEU A 92 -21.81 5.00 0.03
C LEU A 92 -21.04 6.29 0.31
N ILE A 93 -19.73 6.24 0.23
CA ILE A 93 -18.85 7.40 0.24
C ILE A 93 -18.31 7.61 -1.18
N ASP A 94 -18.63 8.72 -1.82
CA ASP A 94 -18.32 8.98 -3.23
C ASP A 94 -18.86 7.91 -4.21
N GLY A 95 -19.98 7.28 -3.88
CA GLY A 95 -20.57 6.19 -4.65
C GLY A 95 -19.81 4.85 -4.55
N ILE A 96 -18.94 4.71 -3.56
CA ILE A 96 -18.16 3.50 -3.26
C ILE A 96 -18.63 2.97 -1.91
N PRO A 97 -18.94 1.66 -1.78
CA PRO A 97 -19.29 1.06 -0.51
C PRO A 97 -18.21 1.24 0.55
N SER A 98 -18.61 1.50 1.79
CA SER A 98 -17.70 1.66 2.92
C SER A 98 -16.80 0.43 3.15
N SER A 99 -17.28 -0.77 2.80
CA SER A 99 -16.52 -2.03 2.86
C SER A 99 -15.27 -2.01 1.95
N ASP A 100 -15.39 -1.48 0.72
CA ASP A 100 -14.26 -1.37 -0.20
C ASP A 100 -13.23 -0.34 0.30
N TRP A 101 -13.72 0.76 0.88
CA TRP A 101 -12.85 1.75 1.54
C TRP A 101 -12.09 1.15 2.72
N MET A 102 -12.78 0.39 3.59
CA MET A 102 -12.16 -0.28 4.73
C MET A 102 -11.05 -1.24 4.28
N THR A 103 -11.34 -2.06 3.28
CA THR A 103 -10.37 -3.00 2.71
C THR A 103 -9.17 -2.29 2.10
N TYR A 104 -9.40 -1.18 1.37
CA TYR A 104 -8.33 -0.43 0.71
C TYR A 104 -7.46 0.35 1.71
N ILE A 105 -8.04 1.02 2.71
CA ILE A 105 -7.29 1.86 3.68
C ILE A 105 -6.59 1.01 4.74
N GLY A 106 -7.19 -0.14 5.09
CA GLY A 106 -6.68 -1.04 6.12
C GLY A 106 -6.94 -0.53 7.54
N THR A 107 -6.03 -0.78 8.48
CA THR A 107 -6.21 -0.52 9.92
C THR A 107 -6.57 0.92 10.29
N ALA A 108 -6.22 1.89 9.46
CA ALA A 108 -6.55 3.30 9.69
C ALA A 108 -7.92 3.72 9.14
N ALA A 109 -8.66 2.81 8.48
CA ALA A 109 -9.94 3.09 7.84
C ALA A 109 -10.95 3.81 8.74
N PRO A 110 -11.12 3.43 10.02
CA PRO A 110 -12.08 4.07 10.90
C PRO A 110 -11.94 5.58 10.99
N ALA A 111 -10.72 6.06 11.21
CA ALA A 111 -10.44 7.49 11.32
C ALA A 111 -10.70 8.23 10.00
N TYR A 112 -10.31 7.61 8.87
CA TYR A 112 -10.50 8.22 7.55
C TYR A 112 -11.97 8.24 7.12
N LEU A 113 -12.72 7.17 7.36
CA LEU A 113 -14.14 7.09 6.99
C LEU A 113 -14.98 8.10 7.77
N ASN A 114 -14.69 8.27 9.06
CA ASN A 114 -15.33 9.31 9.87
C ASN A 114 -15.06 10.71 9.29
N ASP A 115 -13.80 11.00 8.92
CA ASP A 115 -13.47 12.28 8.28
C ASP A 115 -14.13 12.42 6.92
N TYR A 116 -14.21 11.36 6.13
CA TYR A 116 -14.79 11.39 4.79
C TYR A 116 -16.31 11.58 4.82
N SER A 117 -17.01 10.92 5.76
CA SER A 117 -18.45 11.13 5.96
C SER A 117 -18.74 12.56 6.44
N GLN A 118 -17.93 13.09 7.36
CA GLN A 118 -18.06 14.49 7.78
C GLN A 118 -17.79 15.47 6.63
N MET A 119 -16.75 15.25 5.83
CA MET A 119 -16.47 16.06 4.65
C MET A 119 -17.63 16.02 3.65
N GLN A 120 -18.28 14.86 3.49
CA GLN A 120 -19.43 14.70 2.60
C GLN A 120 -20.67 15.42 3.13
N LEU A 121 -20.98 15.27 4.42
CA LEU A 121 -22.11 15.91 5.08
C LEU A 121 -21.99 17.44 5.12
N GLN A 122 -20.80 17.94 5.42
CA GLN A 122 -20.53 19.36 5.54
C GLN A 122 -20.15 20.05 4.22
N HIS A 123 -20.07 19.31 3.12
CA HIS A 123 -19.57 19.78 1.82
C HIS A 123 -18.20 20.47 1.92
N THR A 124 -17.36 20.11 2.88
CA THR A 124 -16.03 20.70 3.10
C THR A 124 -14.93 19.82 2.50
N LYS A 125 -13.83 20.47 2.12
CA LYS A 125 -12.60 19.77 1.65
C LYS A 125 -11.50 19.80 2.69
N ILE A 126 -11.75 20.47 3.81
CA ILE A 126 -10.75 20.75 4.84
C ILE A 126 -10.88 19.73 5.96
N SER A 127 -9.78 19.04 6.26
CA SER A 127 -9.63 18.19 7.44
C SER A 127 -8.17 18.21 7.85
N LEU A 128 -7.89 18.68 9.05
CA LEU A 128 -6.52 18.81 9.52
C LEU A 128 -5.85 17.46 9.68
N SER A 129 -4.67 17.32 9.11
CA SER A 129 -3.80 16.14 9.23
C SER A 129 -2.42 16.54 9.75
N PHE A 130 -2.19 16.34 11.05
CA PHE A 130 -0.89 16.62 11.67
C PHE A 130 0.24 15.80 11.05
N SER A 131 -0.02 14.56 10.66
CA SER A 131 0.97 13.72 10.00
C SER A 131 1.38 14.27 8.64
N ALA A 132 0.44 14.77 7.84
CA ALA A 132 0.76 15.39 6.56
C ALA A 132 1.46 16.74 6.72
N LEU A 133 1.11 17.51 7.75
CA LEU A 133 1.75 18.76 8.09
C LEU A 133 3.22 18.54 8.47
N LEU A 134 3.48 17.52 9.31
CA LEU A 134 4.81 17.24 9.86
C LEU A 134 5.72 16.51 8.86
N PHE A 135 5.19 15.44 8.23
CA PHE A 135 5.98 14.56 7.35
C PHE A 135 6.01 14.99 5.89
N GLY A 136 5.34 16.05 5.53
CA GLY A 136 5.42 16.59 4.18
C GLY A 136 4.92 15.65 3.09
N PRO A 137 5.61 15.61 1.93
CA PRO A 137 5.28 14.73 0.82
C PRO A 137 5.36 13.24 1.19
N PHE A 138 6.17 12.89 2.21
CA PHE A 138 6.33 11.50 2.67
C PHE A 138 5.03 10.89 3.17
N TYR A 139 4.12 11.67 3.71
CA TYR A 139 2.79 11.22 4.07
C TYR A 139 2.06 10.59 2.87
N PHE A 140 2.14 11.22 1.69
CA PHE A 140 1.49 10.72 0.48
C PHE A 140 2.20 9.50 -0.10
N PHE A 141 3.55 9.45 -0.05
CA PHE A 141 4.32 8.25 -0.40
C PHE A 141 3.96 7.08 0.50
N TYR A 142 3.86 7.31 1.81
CA TYR A 142 3.45 6.31 2.78
C TYR A 142 2.06 5.74 2.47
N ARG A 143 1.12 6.60 2.04
CA ARG A 143 -0.25 6.25 1.67
C ARG A 143 -0.43 5.81 0.21
N LYS A 144 0.64 5.60 -0.54
CA LYS A 144 0.62 5.23 -1.98
C LYS A 144 -0.16 6.21 -2.87
N ALA A 145 -0.36 7.44 -2.42
CA ALA A 145 -1.02 8.50 -3.18
C ALA A 145 0.00 9.21 -4.08
N TRP A 146 0.42 8.54 -5.16
CA TRP A 146 1.55 8.95 -5.98
C TRP A 146 1.40 10.33 -6.63
N LYS A 147 0.21 10.64 -7.18
CA LYS A 147 -0.04 11.94 -7.85
C LYS A 147 0.20 13.12 -6.90
N PRO A 148 -0.46 13.23 -5.73
CA PRO A 148 -0.19 14.32 -4.80
C PRO A 148 1.22 14.22 -4.18
N ALA A 149 1.78 13.03 -3.97
CA ALA A 149 3.14 12.87 -3.46
C ALA A 149 4.17 13.56 -4.34
N PHE A 150 4.18 13.26 -5.64
CA PHE A 150 5.11 13.89 -6.58
C PHE A 150 4.80 15.37 -6.81
N ALA A 151 3.53 15.77 -6.81
CA ALA A 151 3.15 17.18 -6.97
C ALA A 151 3.70 18.05 -5.82
N PHE A 152 3.52 17.62 -4.57
CA PHE A 152 4.06 18.35 -3.41
C PHE A 152 5.58 18.27 -3.34
N LEU A 153 6.19 17.13 -3.68
CA LEU A 153 7.64 17.01 -3.74
C LEU A 153 8.23 17.96 -4.78
N ALA A 154 7.65 18.01 -5.98
CA ALA A 154 8.09 18.92 -7.04
C ALA A 154 7.93 20.40 -6.62
N ALA A 155 6.84 20.76 -5.94
CA ALA A 155 6.65 22.10 -5.42
C ALA A 155 7.70 22.47 -4.38
N GLU A 156 8.04 21.58 -3.45
CA GLU A 156 9.10 21.80 -2.46
C GLU A 156 10.49 21.94 -3.12
N LEU A 157 10.81 21.10 -4.10
CA LEU A 157 12.05 21.19 -4.85
C LEU A 157 12.13 22.50 -5.64
N LEU A 158 11.03 22.95 -6.24
CA LEU A 158 10.98 24.24 -6.93
C LEU A 158 11.22 25.41 -5.98
N LEU A 159 10.62 25.39 -4.79
CA LEU A 159 10.85 26.39 -3.75
C LEU A 159 12.28 26.35 -3.17
N PHE A 160 12.97 25.21 -3.30
CA PHE A 160 14.38 25.09 -2.89
C PHE A 160 15.35 25.74 -3.87
N VAL A 161 14.97 25.91 -5.16
CA VAL A 161 15.87 26.47 -6.19
C VAL A 161 16.45 27.83 -5.82
N PRO A 162 15.69 28.83 -5.34
CA PRO A 162 16.27 30.11 -4.95
C PRO A 162 17.31 30.01 -3.81
N THR A 163 17.07 29.11 -2.86
CA THR A 163 18.02 28.83 -1.78
C THR A 163 19.31 28.21 -2.33
N LEU A 164 19.19 27.29 -3.28
CA LEU A 164 20.34 26.69 -3.94
C LEU A 164 21.16 27.75 -4.70
N LEU A 165 20.50 28.65 -5.45
CA LEU A 165 21.17 29.75 -6.18
C LEU A 165 21.89 30.69 -5.22
N GLN A 166 21.31 31.00 -4.07
CA GLN A 166 21.95 31.79 -3.03
C GLN A 166 23.20 31.09 -2.47
N MET A 167 23.11 29.79 -2.19
CA MET A 167 24.25 28.99 -1.74
C MET A 167 25.36 28.97 -2.80
N MET A 168 25.03 28.85 -4.08
CA MET A 168 25.99 28.89 -5.19
C MET A 168 26.69 30.24 -5.29
N GLN A 169 26.02 31.35 -4.99
CA GLN A 169 26.65 32.68 -4.96
C GLN A 169 27.62 32.81 -3.79
N ILE A 170 27.24 32.38 -2.59
CA ILE A 170 28.12 32.44 -1.39
C ILE A 170 29.38 31.59 -1.61
N THR A 171 29.27 30.45 -2.25
CA THR A 171 30.40 29.56 -2.54
C THR A 171 31.25 29.99 -3.74
N GLY A 172 30.87 31.07 -4.42
CA GLY A 172 31.62 31.57 -5.60
C GLY A 172 31.52 30.63 -6.81
N SER A 173 30.45 29.82 -6.90
CA SER A 173 30.23 28.93 -8.04
C SER A 173 30.04 29.74 -9.35
N SER A 174 30.56 29.21 -10.47
CA SER A 174 30.44 29.83 -11.80
C SER A 174 28.99 29.92 -12.31
N LEU A 175 28.08 29.20 -11.70
CA LEU A 175 26.64 29.21 -12.01
C LEU A 175 25.85 30.26 -11.20
N SER A 176 26.49 31.08 -10.39
CA SER A 176 25.85 32.16 -9.64
C SER A 176 25.22 33.19 -10.59
N LEU A 177 24.02 33.66 -10.27
CA LEU A 177 23.30 34.66 -11.08
C LEU A 177 23.83 36.11 -10.82
N GLY A 178 24.74 36.31 -9.87
CA GLY A 178 25.29 37.63 -9.54
C GLY A 178 24.27 38.66 -9.07
N LEU A 179 23.17 38.21 -8.46
CA LEU A 179 22.11 39.07 -7.94
C LEU A 179 22.62 39.82 -6.68
N SER A 180 22.04 40.99 -6.39
CA SER A 180 22.40 41.75 -5.18
C SER A 180 21.96 41.01 -3.91
N ASP A 181 22.70 41.17 -2.80
CA ASP A 181 22.36 40.55 -1.53
C ASP A 181 20.95 40.93 -1.03
N SER A 182 20.55 42.18 -1.27
CA SER A 182 19.18 42.64 -0.93
C SER A 182 18.09 41.85 -1.69
N THR A 183 18.36 41.47 -2.93
CA THR A 183 17.43 40.64 -3.74
C THR A 183 17.30 39.26 -3.14
N TYR A 184 18.39 38.63 -2.72
CA TYR A 184 18.35 37.33 -2.07
C TYR A 184 17.64 37.36 -0.72
N VAL A 185 17.76 38.42 0.07
CA VAL A 185 17.03 38.57 1.34
C VAL A 185 15.53 38.66 1.09
N VAL A 186 15.09 39.43 0.11
CA VAL A 186 13.68 39.52 -0.25
C VAL A 186 13.17 38.17 -0.78
N LEU A 187 13.91 37.54 -1.68
CA LEU A 187 13.58 36.25 -2.26
C LEU A 187 13.45 35.15 -1.17
N GLY A 188 14.39 35.13 -0.22
CA GLY A 188 14.36 34.20 0.91
C GLY A 188 13.11 34.36 1.78
N ARG A 189 12.68 35.60 2.05
CA ARG A 189 11.42 35.85 2.77
C ARG A 189 10.19 35.36 1.99
N VAL A 190 10.13 35.61 0.69
CA VAL A 190 9.05 35.13 -0.18
C VAL A 190 9.01 33.62 -0.19
N VAL A 191 10.15 32.95 -0.35
CA VAL A 191 10.26 31.49 -0.33
C VAL A 191 9.82 30.91 1.01
N SER A 192 10.26 31.50 2.12
CA SER A 192 9.85 31.05 3.46
C SER A 192 8.33 31.16 3.66
N LEU A 193 7.72 32.27 3.24
CA LEU A 193 6.29 32.45 3.31
C LEU A 193 5.53 31.45 2.41
N ALA A 194 6.01 31.23 1.19
CA ALA A 194 5.44 30.27 0.25
C ALA A 194 5.56 28.82 0.78
N SER A 195 6.68 28.45 1.37
CA SER A 195 6.90 27.14 2.00
C SER A 195 5.94 26.92 3.18
N PHE A 196 5.77 27.94 4.01
CA PHE A 196 4.82 27.89 5.11
C PHE A 196 3.37 27.74 4.61
N ALA A 197 3.00 28.50 3.58
CA ALA A 197 1.68 28.37 2.96
C ALA A 197 1.47 26.97 2.35
N LEU A 198 2.49 26.43 1.66
CA LEU A 198 2.44 25.06 1.10
C LEU A 198 2.27 24.01 2.21
N MET A 199 2.97 24.17 3.34
CA MET A 199 2.84 23.31 4.51
C MET A 199 1.40 23.33 5.06
N LEU A 200 0.80 24.52 5.20
CA LEU A 200 -0.59 24.66 5.65
C LEU A 200 -1.58 24.03 4.67
N VAL A 201 -1.45 24.33 3.37
CA VAL A 201 -2.29 23.72 2.33
C VAL A 201 -2.22 22.21 2.40
N ARG A 202 -1.03 21.65 2.50
CA ARG A 202 -0.84 20.20 2.63
C ARG A 202 -1.50 19.65 3.89
N GLY A 203 -1.27 20.27 5.06
CA GLY A 203 -1.87 19.84 6.33
C GLY A 203 -3.40 19.88 6.33
N MET A 204 -3.99 20.88 5.68
CA MET A 204 -5.46 21.07 5.64
C MET A 204 -6.15 20.18 4.60
N PHE A 205 -5.51 19.91 3.46
CA PHE A 205 -6.14 19.21 2.33
C PHE A 205 -5.61 17.78 2.12
N ALA A 206 -4.69 17.29 2.96
CA ALA A 206 -4.07 15.98 2.77
C ALA A 206 -5.08 14.85 2.66
N LYS A 207 -6.06 14.80 3.57
CA LYS A 207 -7.09 13.75 3.58
C LYS A 207 -7.99 13.84 2.34
N TRP A 208 -8.28 15.04 1.85
CA TRP A 208 -9.04 15.23 0.61
C TRP A 208 -8.27 14.74 -0.62
N PHE A 209 -6.97 15.07 -0.73
CA PHE A 209 -6.13 14.56 -1.81
C PHE A 209 -6.00 13.04 -1.77
N TYR A 210 -5.84 12.47 -0.58
CA TYR A 210 -5.79 11.02 -0.40
C TYR A 210 -7.12 10.36 -0.77
N ARG A 211 -8.26 10.89 -0.29
CA ARG A 211 -9.61 10.44 -0.63
C ARG A 211 -9.80 10.39 -2.15
N LYS A 212 -9.46 11.47 -2.86
CA LYS A 212 -9.58 11.54 -4.31
C LYS A 212 -8.72 10.49 -5.01
N SER A 213 -7.46 10.34 -4.60
CA SER A 213 -6.54 9.35 -5.17
C SER A 213 -7.00 7.93 -4.90
N ALA A 214 -7.42 7.62 -3.69
CA ALA A 214 -7.91 6.31 -3.30
C ALA A 214 -9.23 5.96 -4.03
N ALA A 215 -10.17 6.91 -4.14
CA ALA A 215 -11.41 6.72 -4.90
C ALA A 215 -11.15 6.36 -6.38
N GLU A 216 -10.19 7.03 -7.03
CA GLU A 216 -9.80 6.70 -8.41
C GLU A 216 -9.28 5.24 -8.51
N HIS A 217 -8.45 4.81 -7.57
CA HIS A 217 -7.90 3.44 -7.55
C HIS A 217 -9.00 2.41 -7.27
N ILE A 218 -9.83 2.63 -6.26
CA ILE A 218 -10.93 1.70 -5.93
C ILE A 218 -11.90 1.56 -7.10
N ARG A 219 -12.30 2.66 -7.74
CA ARG A 219 -13.19 2.60 -8.92
C ARG A 219 -12.58 1.81 -10.08
N ARG A 220 -11.26 1.95 -10.31
CA ARG A 220 -10.55 1.18 -11.33
C ARG A 220 -10.57 -0.31 -11.00
N ILE A 221 -10.23 -0.68 -9.76
CA ILE A 221 -10.25 -2.08 -9.31
C ILE A 221 -11.67 -2.66 -9.40
N ARG A 222 -12.70 -1.91 -9.02
CA ARG A 222 -14.10 -2.34 -9.16
C ARG A 222 -14.52 -2.59 -10.60
N ALA A 223 -14.03 -1.79 -11.54
CA ALA A 223 -14.31 -1.98 -12.96
C ALA A 223 -13.58 -3.20 -13.55
N GLU A 224 -12.39 -3.49 -13.05
CA GLU A 224 -11.54 -4.60 -13.52
C GLU A 224 -11.93 -5.94 -12.86
N PHE A 225 -12.31 -5.91 -11.58
CA PHE A 225 -12.67 -7.09 -10.78
C PHE A 225 -14.11 -7.00 -10.26
N PRO A 226 -15.09 -7.48 -11.03
CA PRO A 226 -16.50 -7.45 -10.61
C PRO A 226 -16.83 -8.43 -9.47
N ASP A 227 -16.05 -9.51 -9.33
CA ASP A 227 -16.21 -10.49 -8.25
C ASP A 227 -15.73 -9.92 -6.91
N ASP A 228 -16.57 -10.00 -5.87
CA ASP A 228 -16.33 -9.42 -4.55
C ASP A 228 -15.12 -10.06 -3.85
N ALA A 229 -14.93 -11.37 -3.99
CA ALA A 229 -13.83 -12.09 -3.35
C ALA A 229 -12.48 -11.69 -3.96
N GLN A 230 -12.38 -11.71 -5.29
CA GLN A 230 -11.17 -11.29 -5.99
C GLN A 230 -10.86 -9.80 -5.76
N ARG A 231 -11.90 -8.96 -5.80
CA ARG A 231 -11.78 -7.53 -5.57
C ARG A 231 -11.23 -7.22 -4.18
N SER A 232 -11.71 -7.90 -3.14
CA SER A 232 -11.23 -7.67 -1.77
C SER A 232 -9.73 -7.99 -1.61
N VAL A 233 -9.25 -9.05 -2.25
CA VAL A 233 -7.83 -9.43 -2.26
C VAL A 233 -6.99 -8.36 -2.96
N VAL A 234 -7.43 -7.87 -4.13
CA VAL A 234 -6.71 -6.84 -4.90
C VAL A 234 -6.71 -5.50 -4.14
N LEU A 235 -7.86 -5.11 -3.56
CA LEU A 235 -7.97 -3.88 -2.77
C LEU A 235 -7.01 -3.90 -1.57
N SER A 236 -6.93 -5.01 -0.83
CA SER A 236 -6.03 -5.14 0.32
C SER A 236 -4.55 -5.12 -0.09
N ALA A 237 -4.20 -5.75 -1.24
CA ALA A 237 -2.83 -5.78 -1.75
C ALA A 237 -2.35 -4.42 -2.28
N GLN A 238 -3.22 -3.71 -3.02
CA GLN A 238 -2.87 -2.42 -3.60
C GLN A 238 -3.04 -1.24 -2.63
N GLY A 239 -3.90 -1.40 -1.64
CA GLY A 239 -4.16 -0.41 -0.61
C GLY A 239 -3.12 -0.38 0.52
N GLY A 240 -3.55 0.10 1.68
CA GLY A 240 -2.75 0.17 2.89
C GLY A 240 -1.63 1.21 2.83
N VAL A 241 -0.49 0.87 3.42
CA VAL A 241 0.67 1.75 3.57
C VAL A 241 1.93 1.13 2.96
N SER A 242 2.90 1.95 2.59
CA SER A 242 4.16 1.49 2.01
C SER A 242 5.37 2.19 2.66
N TRP A 243 6.06 1.49 3.54
CA TRP A 243 7.35 1.93 4.07
C TRP A 243 8.44 1.97 2.99
N GLY A 244 8.38 1.03 2.03
CA GLY A 244 9.31 1.01 0.90
C GLY A 244 9.24 2.28 0.05
N ALA A 245 8.05 2.85 -0.15
CA ALA A 245 7.87 4.11 -0.86
C ALA A 245 8.47 5.29 -0.09
N VAL A 246 8.38 5.30 1.24
CA VAL A 246 9.02 6.32 2.09
C VAL A 246 10.54 6.21 2.01
N LEU A 247 11.08 5.00 2.17
CA LEU A 247 12.54 4.79 2.07
C LEU A 247 13.06 5.14 0.68
N GLY A 248 12.35 4.77 -0.38
CA GLY A 248 12.70 5.14 -1.76
C GLY A 248 12.69 6.65 -1.99
N SER A 249 11.71 7.37 -1.43
CA SER A 249 11.65 8.83 -1.54
C SER A 249 12.74 9.54 -0.72
N LEU A 250 13.10 8.99 0.44
CA LEU A 250 14.25 9.48 1.22
C LEU A 250 15.56 9.27 0.47
N LEU A 251 15.75 8.08 -0.13
CA LEU A 251 16.94 7.81 -0.97
C LEU A 251 17.02 8.79 -2.14
N LEU A 252 15.90 9.06 -2.81
CA LEU A 252 15.83 10.04 -3.89
C LEU A 252 16.29 11.42 -3.43
N LEU A 253 15.84 11.87 -2.25
CA LEU A 253 16.26 13.16 -1.68
C LEU A 253 17.73 13.16 -1.26
N MET A 254 18.26 12.05 -0.75
CA MET A 254 19.69 11.93 -0.45
C MET A 254 20.55 12.04 -1.72
N VAL A 255 20.15 11.36 -2.79
CA VAL A 255 20.83 11.47 -4.10
C VAL A 255 20.73 12.90 -4.63
N PHE A 256 19.56 13.54 -4.55
CA PHE A 256 19.39 14.93 -4.93
C PHE A 256 20.31 15.87 -4.12
N GLY A 257 20.37 15.69 -2.79
CA GLY A 257 21.26 16.46 -1.91
C GLY A 257 22.74 16.26 -2.26
N ALA A 258 23.16 15.03 -2.56
CA ALA A 258 24.51 14.73 -3.02
C ALA A 258 24.84 15.41 -4.36
N CYS A 259 23.89 15.40 -5.31
CA CYS A 259 24.06 16.13 -6.58
C CYS A 259 24.18 17.64 -6.34
N CYS A 260 23.34 18.22 -5.48
CA CYS A 260 23.45 19.65 -5.12
C CYS A 260 24.80 19.97 -4.45
N SER A 261 25.29 19.11 -3.55
CA SER A 261 26.58 19.34 -2.91
C SER A 261 27.77 19.27 -3.90
N MET A 262 27.69 18.42 -4.90
CA MET A 262 28.66 18.39 -5.99
C MET A 262 28.65 19.68 -6.84
N LEU A 263 27.48 20.27 -7.05
CA LEU A 263 27.33 21.54 -7.77
C LEU A 263 27.89 22.75 -6.97
N LEU A 264 27.86 22.68 -5.64
CA LEU A 264 28.40 23.72 -4.76
C LEU A 264 29.94 23.71 -4.76
N GLY A 265 30.57 22.63 -5.20
CA GLY A 265 32.04 22.52 -5.33
C GLY A 265 32.79 22.36 -4.00
N PRO A 266 34.14 22.40 -4.01
CA PRO A 266 34.99 22.17 -2.84
C PRO A 266 34.91 23.28 -1.78
N ASN A 267 34.17 24.36 -2.00
CA ASN A 267 34.04 25.50 -1.10
C ASN A 267 32.98 25.34 -0.02
N LEU A 268 32.58 24.07 0.30
CA LEU A 268 31.65 23.78 1.38
C LEU A 268 32.15 24.31 2.73
N ASP A 269 33.49 24.36 2.93
CA ASP A 269 34.13 24.91 4.12
C ASP A 269 33.84 26.41 4.30
N VAL A 270 33.72 27.17 3.21
CA VAL A 270 33.33 28.58 3.23
C VAL A 270 31.88 28.74 3.74
N LEU A 271 31.01 27.85 3.36
CA LEU A 271 29.60 27.86 3.79
C LEU A 271 29.49 27.49 5.28
N LEU A 272 30.23 26.51 5.76
CA LEU A 272 30.29 26.14 7.17
C LEU A 272 30.86 27.28 8.04
N ASN A 273 31.88 27.99 7.57
CA ASN A 273 32.43 29.14 8.25
C ASN A 273 31.53 30.39 8.23
N ALA A 274 30.63 30.49 7.24
CA ALA A 274 29.64 31.58 7.17
C ALA A 274 28.42 31.34 8.07
N LEU A 275 28.19 30.09 8.52
CA LEU A 275 27.09 29.68 9.39
C LEU A 275 27.49 29.59 10.87
N SER A 276 28.79 29.62 11.18
CA SER A 276 29.35 29.67 12.54
C SER A 276 29.47 31.09 13.06
#